data_24d95402a1cf8ae78eec8821fba281f2
#
_entry.id   24d95402a1cf8ae78eec8821fba281f2
#
_cell.length_a   1.000
_cell.length_b   1.000
_cell.length_c   1.000
_cell.angle_alpha   90.00
_cell.angle_beta   90.00
_cell.angle_gamma   90.00
#
_symmetry.space_group_name_H-M   'P 1'
#
loop_
_entity.id
_entity.type
_entity.pdbx_description
1 polymer ?
#
loop_
_entity_poly.entity_id
_entity_poly.type
_entity_poly.pdbx_seq_one_letter_code
_entity_poly.pdbx_strand_id
1 'polypeptide(L)'
;MIEDLHSWLAEVRGDPLAFTMGAYPWGEEGTVLANSTGPEDWAVDLMNRIKVGILDLNQAIQEAIASGHGIAKSATVAQLCLWAFCTAPDTRGVVTANTETQLKTKTWAELGKWFNLCFFARDHFTLSATGLFSKDPDRERTWRIDMIPWSEKNPAAFAGLHNKGKRLLLVFDEASEIPDIIWETAEGALTDADTEIIWLAFGNPTRNSGRFRECFPGGKFANQWHHLQIDSRTVRITNKKRLQGWIDAYGLDSDFVRVRVLGQFPRKGLMEFFSAADIDEAMSRDVYTDKSDPLALGVDVARFGMNASVIFPRKGRDARTIERERFNGLSTVELADRILQAHFRYHADGIMIDGGGVGGGVVDNVRNKRLHCYEVQFGGKDVIHNSIWGNTGEKYANNRAAMYGACRAWLKTGALPPDPELKRQMLAIRYTYNIRDEIILERKEDLVDEDGSGISLDDIDALVLTFAHPLNPNRSAGGDYPQESLTVTEYDPYAKERMLA
;
A
#
# COMPACT_ATOMS: atom_id res chain seq x y z
N MET A 1 -26.59 -4.49 -40.34
CA MET A 1 -26.05 -4.72 -38.97
C MET A 1 -24.55 -4.79 -38.93
N ILE A 2 -23.82 -5.66 -39.64
CA ILE A 2 -22.33 -5.72 -39.61
C ILE A 2 -21.70 -4.49 -40.32
N GLU A 3 -22.21 -4.09 -41.47
CA GLU A 3 -21.76 -2.86 -42.17
C GLU A 3 -22.01 -1.61 -41.33
N ASP A 4 -23.14 -1.55 -40.62
CA ASP A 4 -23.44 -0.44 -39.70
C ASP A 4 -22.49 -0.39 -38.52
N LEU A 5 -22.09 -1.56 -37.97
CA LEU A 5 -21.11 -1.60 -36.87
C LEU A 5 -19.72 -1.13 -37.31
N HIS A 6 -19.22 -1.59 -38.47
CA HIS A 6 -17.93 -1.17 -38.99
C HIS A 6 -17.91 0.32 -39.30
N SER A 7 -18.98 0.85 -39.89
CA SER A 7 -19.12 2.27 -40.15
C SER A 7 -19.08 3.09 -38.85
N TRP A 8 -19.85 2.67 -37.86
CA TRP A 8 -19.85 3.34 -36.55
C TRP A 8 -18.49 3.27 -35.84
N LEU A 9 -17.80 2.10 -35.85
CA LEU A 9 -16.46 1.98 -35.26
C LEU A 9 -15.43 2.89 -35.96
N ALA A 10 -15.54 3.07 -37.28
CA ALA A 10 -14.70 3.98 -38.02
C ALA A 10 -14.98 5.45 -37.64
N GLU A 11 -16.23 5.81 -37.45
CA GLU A 11 -16.65 7.15 -37.02
C GLU A 11 -16.13 7.48 -35.61
N VAL A 12 -16.23 6.55 -34.65
CA VAL A 12 -15.80 6.76 -33.28
C VAL A 12 -14.32 6.41 -33.03
N ARG A 13 -13.54 6.08 -34.06
CA ARG A 13 -12.13 5.68 -33.96
C ARG A 13 -11.27 6.72 -33.24
N GLY A 14 -11.49 7.98 -33.54
CA GLY A 14 -10.80 9.11 -32.93
C GLY A 14 -11.53 9.74 -31.74
N ASP A 15 -12.65 9.17 -31.31
CA ASP A 15 -13.51 9.78 -30.29
C ASP A 15 -13.86 8.78 -29.15
N PRO A 16 -13.03 8.72 -28.10
CA PRO A 16 -13.29 7.81 -26.99
C PRO A 16 -14.59 8.12 -26.24
N LEU A 17 -15.02 9.38 -26.21
CA LEU A 17 -16.28 9.75 -25.56
C LEU A 17 -17.48 9.25 -26.38
N ALA A 18 -17.49 9.50 -27.70
CA ALA A 18 -18.56 9.03 -28.57
C ALA A 18 -18.68 7.49 -28.53
N PHE A 19 -17.53 6.77 -28.54
CA PHE A 19 -17.50 5.34 -28.34
C PHE A 19 -18.12 4.94 -27.00
N THR A 20 -17.69 5.56 -25.89
CA THR A 20 -18.16 5.23 -24.55
C THR A 20 -19.65 5.51 -24.40
N MET A 21 -20.16 6.57 -25.01
CA MET A 21 -21.59 6.87 -24.97
C MET A 21 -22.42 5.91 -25.82
N GLY A 22 -21.90 5.41 -26.92
CA GLY A 22 -22.63 4.53 -27.84
C GLY A 22 -22.47 3.03 -27.54
N ALA A 23 -21.37 2.61 -26.90
CA ALA A 23 -21.07 1.19 -26.68
C ALA A 23 -21.79 0.57 -25.48
N TYR A 24 -22.28 1.37 -24.54
CA TYR A 24 -22.82 0.90 -23.26
C TYR A 24 -24.27 1.34 -23.04
N PRO A 25 -25.06 0.57 -22.28
CA PRO A 25 -26.49 0.81 -22.05
C PRO A 25 -26.73 1.86 -20.94
N TRP A 26 -26.26 3.10 -21.14
CA TRP A 26 -26.44 4.20 -20.21
C TRP A 26 -27.92 4.56 -20.05
N GLY A 27 -28.42 4.59 -18.81
CA GLY A 27 -29.80 4.95 -18.50
C GLY A 27 -30.84 3.88 -18.90
N GLU A 28 -30.42 2.73 -19.41
CA GLU A 28 -31.32 1.67 -19.85
C GLU A 28 -31.83 0.89 -18.65
N GLU A 29 -33.17 0.84 -18.53
CA GLU A 29 -33.87 0.17 -17.43
C GLU A 29 -33.57 -1.34 -17.42
N GLY A 30 -33.35 -1.91 -16.25
CA GLY A 30 -32.96 -3.32 -16.09
C GLY A 30 -31.47 -3.63 -16.24
N THR A 31 -30.64 -2.63 -16.56
CA THR A 31 -29.18 -2.77 -16.60
C THR A 31 -28.52 -2.19 -15.35
N VAL A 32 -27.23 -2.54 -15.13
CA VAL A 32 -26.44 -1.98 -14.02
C VAL A 32 -26.13 -0.48 -14.21
N LEU A 33 -26.40 0.08 -15.39
CA LEU A 33 -26.20 1.48 -15.74
C LEU A 33 -27.52 2.28 -15.79
N ALA A 34 -28.62 1.72 -15.33
CA ALA A 34 -29.95 2.36 -15.37
C ALA A 34 -29.99 3.75 -14.72
N ASN A 35 -29.18 3.96 -13.67
CA ASN A 35 -29.09 5.25 -12.96
C ASN A 35 -27.87 6.09 -13.36
N SER A 36 -27.20 5.74 -14.46
CA SER A 36 -25.99 6.41 -14.92
C SER A 36 -26.19 6.97 -16.32
N THR A 37 -25.85 8.22 -16.54
CA THR A 37 -26.06 8.93 -17.82
C THR A 37 -24.81 9.01 -18.68
N GLY A 38 -23.69 8.48 -18.21
CA GLY A 38 -22.40 8.53 -18.90
C GLY A 38 -21.23 8.50 -17.91
N PRO A 39 -20.00 8.63 -18.41
CA PRO A 39 -18.80 8.71 -17.57
C PRO A 39 -18.81 9.97 -16.68
N GLU A 40 -17.94 10.00 -15.67
CA GLU A 40 -17.75 11.17 -14.80
C GLU A 40 -17.11 12.33 -15.56
N ASP A 41 -17.36 13.57 -15.14
CA ASP A 41 -16.95 14.78 -15.87
C ASP A 41 -15.44 14.83 -16.12
N TRP A 42 -14.62 14.42 -15.15
CA TRP A 42 -13.18 14.34 -15.31
C TRP A 42 -12.74 13.33 -16.39
N ALA A 43 -13.49 12.22 -16.54
CA ALA A 43 -13.25 11.22 -17.57
C ALA A 43 -13.67 11.72 -18.95
N VAL A 44 -14.74 12.52 -19.03
CA VAL A 44 -15.15 13.23 -20.25
C VAL A 44 -14.04 14.19 -20.69
N ASP A 45 -13.46 14.97 -19.78
CA ASP A 45 -12.35 15.90 -20.08
C ASP A 45 -11.11 15.13 -20.58
N LEU A 46 -10.77 14.00 -19.95
CA LEU A 46 -9.68 13.13 -20.39
C LEU A 46 -9.93 12.58 -21.80
N MET A 47 -11.12 12.03 -22.06
CA MET A 47 -11.51 11.49 -23.36
C MET A 47 -11.46 12.54 -24.46
N ASN A 48 -11.89 13.77 -24.19
CA ASN A 48 -11.83 14.87 -25.12
C ASN A 48 -10.38 15.29 -25.43
N ARG A 49 -9.48 15.25 -24.45
CA ARG A 49 -8.06 15.50 -24.68
C ARG A 49 -7.40 14.42 -25.54
N ILE A 50 -7.69 13.16 -25.27
CA ILE A 50 -7.22 12.05 -26.11
C ILE A 50 -7.72 12.22 -27.56
N LYS A 51 -9.00 12.60 -27.74
CA LYS A 51 -9.57 12.91 -29.07
C LYS A 51 -8.76 13.96 -29.81
N VAL A 52 -8.35 15.03 -29.15
CA VAL A 52 -7.52 16.09 -29.73
C VAL A 52 -6.10 15.60 -30.03
N GLY A 53 -5.50 14.85 -29.08
CA GLY A 53 -4.14 14.34 -29.21
C GLY A 53 -3.93 13.37 -30.38
N ILE A 54 -4.94 12.57 -30.73
CA ILE A 54 -4.88 11.62 -31.85
C ILE A 54 -4.65 12.31 -33.21
N LEU A 55 -4.96 13.58 -33.33
CA LEU A 55 -4.79 14.32 -34.55
C LEU A 55 -3.31 14.61 -34.90
N ASP A 56 -2.41 14.48 -33.91
CA ASP A 56 -0.96 14.68 -34.11
C ASP A 56 -0.18 13.39 -33.83
N LEU A 57 0.18 12.66 -34.86
CA LEU A 57 0.95 11.43 -34.81
C LEU A 57 2.44 11.64 -34.45
N ASN A 58 2.91 12.87 -34.38
CA ASN A 58 4.31 13.17 -34.03
C ASN A 58 4.53 13.24 -32.54
N GLN A 59 3.46 13.25 -31.75
CA GLN A 59 3.52 13.30 -30.30
C GLN A 59 2.74 12.15 -29.67
N ALA A 60 3.36 11.51 -28.69
CA ALA A 60 2.65 10.54 -27.87
C ALA A 60 1.63 11.28 -26.95
N ILE A 61 0.44 10.72 -26.82
CA ILE A 61 -0.56 11.17 -25.86
C ILE A 61 -0.16 10.62 -24.50
N GLN A 62 0.30 11.48 -23.61
CA GLN A 62 0.76 11.12 -22.26
C GLN A 62 -0.10 11.84 -21.24
N GLU A 63 -0.95 11.07 -20.52
CA GLU A 63 -1.90 11.58 -19.52
C GLU A 63 -1.62 11.01 -18.15
N ALA A 64 -1.35 11.86 -17.15
CA ALA A 64 -1.12 11.49 -15.77
C ALA A 64 -2.28 11.95 -14.89
N ILE A 65 -2.96 11.02 -14.22
CA ILE A 65 -4.17 11.28 -13.45
C ILE A 65 -3.93 10.92 -11.98
N ALA A 66 -3.73 11.94 -11.14
CA ALA A 66 -3.69 11.81 -9.69
C ALA A 66 -5.09 12.05 -9.13
N SER A 67 -5.55 11.21 -8.21
CA SER A 67 -6.90 11.36 -7.69
C SER A 67 -7.06 10.88 -6.26
N GLY A 68 -8.08 11.38 -5.58
CA GLY A 68 -8.59 10.73 -4.38
C GLY A 68 -9.27 9.40 -4.68
N HIS A 69 -9.87 8.79 -3.65
CA HIS A 69 -10.54 7.50 -3.76
C HIS A 69 -11.95 7.59 -4.37
N GLY A 70 -12.38 6.50 -5.00
CA GLY A 70 -13.79 6.28 -5.39
C GLY A 70 -14.25 7.05 -6.63
N ILE A 71 -13.36 7.53 -7.49
CA ILE A 71 -13.67 8.36 -8.64
C ILE A 71 -13.97 7.60 -9.94
N ALA A 72 -14.12 6.28 -9.92
CA ALA A 72 -14.30 5.41 -11.08
C ALA A 72 -13.06 5.27 -11.99
N LYS A 73 -11.81 5.40 -11.47
CA LYS A 73 -10.60 5.20 -12.26
C LYS A 73 -10.60 3.93 -13.09
N SER A 74 -10.82 2.77 -12.45
CA SER A 74 -10.78 1.46 -13.12
C SER A 74 -11.84 1.32 -14.20
N ALA A 75 -13.02 1.93 -14.02
CA ALA A 75 -14.06 1.97 -15.05
C ALA A 75 -13.61 2.79 -16.27
N THR A 76 -13.01 3.96 -16.05
CA THR A 76 -12.46 4.80 -17.13
C THR A 76 -11.31 4.10 -17.86
N VAL A 77 -10.40 3.43 -17.12
CA VAL A 77 -9.35 2.58 -17.72
C VAL A 77 -9.94 1.52 -18.62
N ALA A 78 -10.97 0.80 -18.14
CA ALA A 78 -11.62 -0.26 -18.92
C ALA A 78 -12.30 0.29 -20.19
N GLN A 79 -12.99 1.42 -20.09
CA GLN A 79 -13.63 2.08 -21.23
C GLN A 79 -12.61 2.53 -22.28
N LEU A 80 -11.50 3.13 -21.85
CA LEU A 80 -10.42 3.57 -22.73
C LEU A 80 -9.69 2.38 -23.37
N CYS A 81 -9.44 1.30 -22.64
CA CYS A 81 -8.87 0.07 -23.20
C CYS A 81 -9.78 -0.51 -24.29
N LEU A 82 -11.08 -0.60 -24.03
CA LEU A 82 -12.05 -1.14 -25.01
C LEU A 82 -12.19 -0.23 -26.22
N TRP A 83 -12.28 1.09 -26.02
CA TRP A 83 -12.28 2.02 -27.14
C TRP A 83 -11.01 1.88 -27.99
N ALA A 84 -9.84 1.97 -27.37
CA ALA A 84 -8.57 1.91 -28.10
C ALA A 84 -8.43 0.60 -28.89
N PHE A 85 -8.84 -0.50 -28.29
CA PHE A 85 -8.75 -1.82 -28.87
C PHE A 85 -9.79 -2.07 -29.98
N CYS A 86 -11.08 -1.79 -29.71
CA CYS A 86 -12.15 -2.15 -30.62
C CYS A 86 -12.21 -1.25 -31.87
N THR A 87 -11.74 -0.01 -31.78
CA THR A 87 -11.88 0.99 -32.87
C THR A 87 -10.67 1.08 -33.80
N ALA A 88 -9.55 0.45 -33.46
CA ALA A 88 -8.34 0.47 -34.30
C ALA A 88 -7.80 -0.96 -34.48
N PRO A 89 -7.97 -1.55 -35.66
CA PRO A 89 -7.42 -2.87 -35.97
C PRO A 89 -5.91 -2.94 -35.72
N ASP A 90 -5.45 -4.10 -35.28
CA ASP A 90 -4.05 -4.38 -34.94
C ASP A 90 -3.50 -3.49 -33.81
N THR A 91 -4.36 -2.95 -32.94
CA THR A 91 -3.93 -2.30 -31.70
C THR A 91 -3.15 -3.28 -30.84
N ARG A 92 -1.99 -2.85 -30.36
CA ARG A 92 -1.24 -3.52 -29.29
C ARG A 92 -1.28 -2.70 -28.02
N GLY A 93 -1.27 -3.37 -26.90
CA GLY A 93 -1.24 -2.64 -25.62
C GLY A 93 -0.79 -3.48 -24.46
N VAL A 94 -0.45 -2.76 -23.39
CA VAL A 94 -0.09 -3.35 -22.09
C VAL A 94 -0.84 -2.58 -21.00
N VAL A 95 -1.45 -3.34 -20.09
CA VAL A 95 -2.01 -2.83 -18.85
C VAL A 95 -1.21 -3.40 -17.70
N THR A 96 -0.68 -2.53 -16.84
CA THR A 96 0.11 -2.94 -15.67
C THR A 96 -0.38 -2.27 -14.39
N ALA A 97 -0.14 -2.93 -13.27
CA ALA A 97 -0.38 -2.44 -11.91
C ALA A 97 0.57 -3.09 -10.92
N ASN A 98 0.56 -2.63 -9.68
CA ASN A 98 1.52 -2.98 -8.64
C ASN A 98 1.69 -4.50 -8.40
N THR A 99 0.61 -5.29 -8.42
CA THR A 99 0.71 -6.75 -8.23
C THR A 99 -0.19 -7.50 -9.19
N GLU A 100 0.21 -8.73 -9.53
CA GLU A 100 -0.60 -9.62 -10.35
C GLU A 100 -2.01 -9.83 -9.79
N THR A 101 -2.11 -10.00 -8.46
CA THR A 101 -3.41 -10.16 -7.79
C THR A 101 -4.30 -8.94 -7.96
N GLN A 102 -3.76 -7.73 -7.81
CA GLN A 102 -4.53 -6.51 -7.99
C GLN A 102 -4.94 -6.29 -9.43
N LEU A 103 -4.00 -6.48 -10.32
CA LEU A 103 -4.24 -6.35 -11.74
C LEU A 103 -5.40 -7.28 -12.15
N LYS A 104 -5.39 -8.54 -11.68
CA LYS A 104 -6.46 -9.52 -11.92
C LYS A 104 -7.79 -9.16 -11.23
N THR A 105 -7.74 -8.83 -9.95
CA THR A 105 -8.97 -8.70 -9.14
C THR A 105 -9.63 -7.33 -9.19
N LYS A 106 -8.91 -6.29 -9.64
CA LYS A 106 -9.44 -4.93 -9.75
C LYS A 106 -9.53 -4.49 -11.21
N THR A 107 -8.39 -4.17 -11.83
CA THR A 107 -8.35 -3.56 -13.15
C THR A 107 -8.91 -4.49 -14.23
N TRP A 108 -8.46 -5.76 -14.22
CA TRP A 108 -8.91 -6.75 -15.19
C TRP A 108 -10.35 -7.22 -14.97
N ALA A 109 -10.76 -7.34 -13.71
CA ALA A 109 -12.15 -7.64 -13.36
C ALA A 109 -13.11 -6.52 -13.82
N GLU A 110 -12.71 -5.25 -13.66
CA GLU A 110 -13.49 -4.13 -14.15
C GLU A 110 -13.51 -4.08 -15.67
N LEU A 111 -12.39 -4.37 -16.35
CA LEU A 111 -12.36 -4.54 -17.80
C LEU A 111 -13.35 -5.63 -18.25
N GLY A 112 -13.40 -6.76 -17.55
CA GLY A 112 -14.35 -7.85 -17.83
C GLY A 112 -15.80 -7.41 -17.69
N LYS A 113 -16.13 -6.60 -16.69
CA LYS A 113 -17.47 -6.02 -16.54
C LYS A 113 -17.83 -5.13 -17.73
N TRP A 114 -16.97 -4.19 -18.10
CA TRP A 114 -17.23 -3.28 -19.23
C TRP A 114 -17.20 -4.01 -20.58
N PHE A 115 -16.35 -5.01 -20.74
CA PHE A 115 -16.37 -5.90 -21.91
C PHE A 115 -17.72 -6.60 -22.09
N ASN A 116 -18.32 -7.07 -20.99
CA ASN A 116 -19.63 -7.72 -21.03
C ASN A 116 -20.80 -6.75 -21.25
N LEU A 117 -20.64 -5.48 -20.87
CA LEU A 117 -21.63 -4.43 -21.09
C LEU A 117 -21.59 -3.85 -22.51
N CYS A 118 -20.45 -3.98 -23.20
CA CYS A 118 -20.31 -3.51 -24.57
C CYS A 118 -21.13 -4.39 -25.52
N PHE A 119 -22.05 -3.78 -26.26
CA PHE A 119 -23.08 -4.50 -27.02
C PHE A 119 -22.56 -5.45 -28.10
N PHE A 120 -21.32 -5.26 -28.58
CA PHE A 120 -20.71 -6.05 -29.66
C PHE A 120 -19.41 -6.76 -29.30
N ALA A 121 -18.76 -6.38 -28.20
CA ALA A 121 -17.37 -6.81 -27.94
C ALA A 121 -17.23 -8.34 -27.88
N ARG A 122 -18.19 -9.03 -27.25
CA ARG A 122 -18.17 -10.50 -27.13
C ARG A 122 -18.28 -11.25 -28.45
N ASP A 123 -18.85 -10.66 -29.47
CA ASP A 123 -19.01 -11.32 -30.76
C ASP A 123 -17.72 -11.33 -31.57
N HIS A 124 -16.87 -10.30 -31.41
CA HIS A 124 -15.66 -10.07 -32.20
C HIS A 124 -14.35 -10.34 -31.47
N PHE A 125 -14.37 -10.31 -30.13
CA PHE A 125 -13.15 -10.35 -29.31
C PHE A 125 -13.26 -11.38 -28.19
N THR A 126 -12.10 -11.79 -27.67
CA THR A 126 -11.96 -12.68 -26.51
C THR A 126 -11.24 -11.96 -25.39
N LEU A 127 -11.82 -12.00 -24.19
CA LEU A 127 -11.17 -11.58 -22.96
C LEU A 127 -10.80 -12.84 -22.16
N SER A 128 -9.50 -13.07 -22.00
CA SER A 128 -8.95 -14.15 -21.18
C SER A 128 -8.49 -13.64 -19.82
N ALA A 129 -7.93 -14.51 -19.00
CA ALA A 129 -7.35 -14.12 -17.69
C ALA A 129 -6.16 -13.17 -17.81
N THR A 130 -5.48 -13.09 -18.96
CA THR A 130 -4.23 -12.36 -19.16
C THR A 130 -4.18 -11.51 -20.41
N GLY A 131 -5.21 -11.50 -21.24
CA GLY A 131 -5.22 -10.75 -22.50
C GLY A 131 -6.62 -10.53 -23.06
N LEU A 132 -6.76 -9.41 -23.76
CA LEU A 132 -7.87 -9.09 -24.63
C LEU A 132 -7.37 -9.17 -26.08
N PHE A 133 -7.98 -9.98 -26.93
CA PHE A 133 -7.48 -10.22 -28.30
C PHE A 133 -8.58 -10.49 -29.31
N SER A 134 -8.25 -10.35 -30.59
CA SER A 134 -9.16 -10.60 -31.69
C SER A 134 -9.54 -12.09 -31.77
N LYS A 135 -10.79 -12.38 -32.13
CA LYS A 135 -11.24 -13.73 -32.47
C LYS A 135 -10.78 -14.18 -33.86
N ASP A 136 -10.28 -13.26 -34.68
CA ASP A 136 -9.66 -13.59 -35.97
C ASP A 136 -8.33 -14.29 -35.72
N PRO A 137 -8.19 -15.58 -36.10
CA PRO A 137 -6.97 -16.36 -35.85
C PRO A 137 -5.70 -15.75 -36.45
N ASP A 138 -5.82 -15.03 -37.56
CA ASP A 138 -4.70 -14.39 -38.25
C ASP A 138 -4.24 -13.10 -37.51
N ARG A 139 -5.07 -12.56 -36.64
CA ARG A 139 -4.83 -11.31 -35.90
C ARG A 139 -4.73 -11.48 -34.38
N GLU A 140 -4.98 -12.63 -33.82
CA GLU A 140 -4.93 -12.88 -32.38
C GLU A 140 -3.62 -12.42 -31.74
N ARG A 141 -2.50 -12.58 -32.45
CA ARG A 141 -1.16 -12.22 -31.98
C ARG A 141 -0.80 -10.76 -32.19
N THR A 142 -1.40 -10.10 -33.16
CA THR A 142 -1.07 -8.72 -33.56
C THR A 142 -2.08 -7.71 -33.03
N TRP A 143 -3.31 -8.13 -32.78
CA TRP A 143 -4.38 -7.29 -32.26
C TRP A 143 -4.73 -7.74 -30.84
N ARG A 144 -3.99 -7.20 -29.85
CA ARG A 144 -4.12 -7.63 -28.47
C ARG A 144 -3.67 -6.59 -27.45
N ILE A 145 -4.26 -6.63 -26.28
CA ILE A 145 -3.81 -5.97 -25.05
C ILE A 145 -3.46 -7.02 -24.02
N ASP A 146 -2.25 -6.99 -23.50
CA ASP A 146 -1.76 -7.93 -22.50
C ASP A 146 -1.78 -7.31 -21.10
N MET A 147 -2.13 -8.13 -20.13
CA MET A 147 -2.02 -7.83 -18.71
C MET A 147 -0.66 -8.29 -18.21
N ILE A 148 0.25 -7.34 -17.97
CA ILE A 148 1.62 -7.65 -17.54
C ILE A 148 1.88 -7.01 -16.17
N PRO A 149 2.01 -7.80 -15.09
CA PRO A 149 2.46 -7.25 -13.81
C PRO A 149 3.93 -6.81 -13.94
N TRP A 150 4.25 -5.64 -13.40
CA TRP A 150 5.63 -5.19 -13.43
C TRP A 150 6.50 -5.95 -12.40
N SER A 151 7.80 -6.01 -12.67
CA SER A 151 8.80 -6.58 -11.77
C SER A 151 10.14 -5.86 -11.97
N GLU A 152 10.71 -5.33 -10.90
CA GLU A 152 12.06 -4.73 -10.94
C GLU A 152 13.13 -5.74 -11.38
N LYS A 153 12.90 -7.02 -11.10
CA LYS A 153 13.81 -8.10 -11.51
C LYS A 153 13.71 -8.45 -13.00
N ASN A 154 12.64 -8.06 -13.66
CA ASN A 154 12.41 -8.30 -15.08
C ASN A 154 11.74 -7.09 -15.77
N PRO A 155 12.40 -5.91 -15.81
CA PRO A 155 11.86 -4.75 -16.50
C PRO A 155 11.75 -4.96 -18.02
N ALA A 156 12.53 -5.90 -18.57
CA ALA A 156 12.52 -6.23 -20.00
C ALA A 156 11.15 -6.68 -20.53
N ALA A 157 10.21 -7.07 -19.66
CA ALA A 157 8.83 -7.35 -20.06
C ALA A 157 8.12 -6.11 -20.71
N PHE A 158 8.62 -4.90 -20.46
CA PHE A 158 8.15 -3.65 -21.06
C PHE A 158 9.04 -3.17 -22.20
N ALA A 159 10.16 -3.85 -22.48
CA ALA A 159 11.01 -3.55 -23.62
C ALA A 159 10.38 -4.07 -24.91
N GLY A 160 10.65 -3.37 -26.03
CA GLY A 160 10.19 -3.82 -27.35
C GLY A 160 8.68 -3.69 -27.59
N LEU A 161 8.01 -2.84 -26.84
CA LEU A 161 6.62 -2.46 -27.09
C LEU A 161 6.57 -1.54 -28.31
N HIS A 162 6.52 -2.14 -29.50
CA HIS A 162 6.47 -1.45 -30.79
C HIS A 162 5.22 -1.82 -31.56
N ASN A 163 4.63 -0.85 -32.25
CA ASN A 163 3.47 -1.08 -33.13
C ASN A 163 3.43 -0.08 -34.29
N LYS A 164 4.53 0.05 -35.01
CA LYS A 164 4.74 1.05 -36.05
C LYS A 164 3.57 1.17 -37.01
N GLY A 165 3.09 2.39 -37.19
CA GLY A 165 1.98 2.72 -38.10
C GLY A 165 0.60 2.28 -37.60
N LYS A 166 0.49 1.83 -36.36
CA LYS A 166 -0.75 1.35 -35.72
C LYS A 166 -0.95 2.05 -34.37
N ARG A 167 -1.97 1.65 -33.61
CA ARG A 167 -2.21 2.16 -32.26
C ARG A 167 -1.42 1.34 -31.23
N LEU A 168 -0.73 2.01 -30.31
CA LEU A 168 -0.07 1.44 -29.16
C LEU A 168 -0.66 2.03 -27.89
N LEU A 169 -1.15 1.19 -26.97
CA LEU A 169 -1.73 1.60 -25.70
C LEU A 169 -0.89 1.11 -24.52
N LEU A 170 -0.48 2.04 -23.67
CA LEU A 170 0.19 1.76 -22.39
C LEU A 170 -0.70 2.28 -21.27
N VAL A 171 -1.05 1.44 -20.31
CA VAL A 171 -1.84 1.82 -19.13
C VAL A 171 -1.12 1.39 -17.87
N PHE A 172 -0.75 2.38 -17.07
CA PHE A 172 -0.13 2.23 -15.76
C PHE A 172 -1.19 2.53 -14.71
N ASP A 173 -1.78 1.50 -14.13
CA ASP A 173 -2.71 1.63 -12.99
C ASP A 173 -1.92 1.55 -11.67
N GLU A 174 -2.35 2.30 -10.66
CA GLU A 174 -1.61 2.55 -9.41
C GLU A 174 -0.18 3.08 -9.67
N ALA A 175 -0.05 4.02 -10.60
CA ALA A 175 1.19 4.50 -11.18
C ALA A 175 2.21 5.06 -10.16
N SER A 176 1.76 5.55 -8.99
CA SER A 176 2.65 6.02 -7.92
C SER A 176 3.52 4.93 -7.31
N GLU A 177 3.13 3.66 -7.47
CA GLU A 177 3.88 2.53 -6.92
C GLU A 177 4.82 1.88 -7.93
N ILE A 178 4.75 2.28 -9.20
CA ILE A 178 5.56 1.70 -10.29
C ILE A 178 6.97 2.29 -10.23
N PRO A 179 8.02 1.46 -10.07
CA PRO A 179 9.41 1.90 -10.02
C PRO A 179 9.87 2.59 -11.30
N ASP A 180 10.77 3.56 -11.17
CA ASP A 180 11.25 4.39 -12.27
C ASP A 180 11.86 3.58 -13.41
N ILE A 181 12.53 2.45 -13.11
CA ILE A 181 13.11 1.56 -14.14
C ILE A 181 12.06 0.99 -15.10
N ILE A 182 10.81 0.79 -14.66
CA ILE A 182 9.72 0.31 -15.52
C ILE A 182 9.26 1.43 -16.46
N TRP A 183 9.18 2.67 -15.95
CA TRP A 183 8.86 3.85 -16.75
C TRP A 183 9.93 4.08 -17.82
N GLU A 184 11.21 4.05 -17.44
CA GLU A 184 12.35 4.20 -18.34
C GLU A 184 12.36 3.15 -19.44
N THR A 185 12.07 1.88 -19.07
CA THR A 185 11.99 0.80 -20.05
C THR A 185 10.84 0.98 -21.03
N ALA A 186 9.68 1.45 -20.53
CA ALA A 186 8.49 1.71 -21.36
C ALA A 186 8.68 2.92 -22.30
N GLU A 187 9.56 3.88 -21.97
CA GLU A 187 9.88 5.01 -22.87
C GLU A 187 10.42 4.57 -24.24
N GLY A 188 11.00 3.38 -24.32
CA GLY A 188 11.41 2.81 -25.61
C GLY A 188 10.27 2.72 -26.62
N ALA A 189 9.04 2.53 -26.14
CA ALA A 189 7.83 2.48 -26.98
C ALA A 189 7.51 3.82 -27.68
N LEU A 190 8.00 4.93 -27.15
CA LEU A 190 7.76 6.28 -27.71
C LEU A 190 8.59 6.58 -28.97
N THR A 191 9.47 5.69 -29.36
CA THR A 191 10.40 5.90 -30.50
C THR A 191 9.83 5.54 -31.86
N ASP A 192 8.64 4.93 -31.92
CA ASP A 192 7.99 4.56 -33.17
C ASP A 192 7.40 5.79 -33.87
N ALA A 193 7.91 6.10 -35.09
CA ALA A 193 7.33 7.13 -35.91
C ALA A 193 5.98 6.72 -36.51
N ASP A 194 5.14 7.71 -36.86
CA ASP A 194 3.83 7.53 -37.49
C ASP A 194 2.91 6.57 -36.73
N THR A 195 2.98 6.55 -35.40
CA THR A 195 2.29 5.62 -34.53
C THR A 195 1.40 6.37 -33.54
N GLU A 196 0.14 5.94 -33.42
CA GLU A 196 -0.76 6.47 -32.36
C GLU A 196 -0.34 5.89 -31.01
N ILE A 197 0.49 6.61 -30.26
CA ILE A 197 0.94 6.18 -28.95
C ILE A 197 0.11 6.86 -27.86
N ILE A 198 -0.56 6.06 -27.04
CA ILE A 198 -1.39 6.51 -25.92
C ILE A 198 -0.83 5.91 -24.66
N TRP A 199 -0.28 6.74 -23.77
CA TRP A 199 0.25 6.32 -22.48
C TRP A 199 -0.51 6.99 -21.34
N LEU A 200 -1.24 6.21 -20.59
CA LEU A 200 -2.12 6.63 -19.51
C LEU A 200 -1.58 6.16 -18.17
N ALA A 201 -1.40 7.06 -17.24
CA ALA A 201 -0.92 6.76 -15.89
C ALA A 201 -1.94 7.23 -14.84
N PHE A 202 -2.53 6.29 -14.13
CA PHE A 202 -3.52 6.54 -13.09
C PHE A 202 -2.98 6.16 -11.73
N GLY A 203 -3.17 7.01 -10.71
CA GLY A 203 -2.75 6.67 -9.35
C GLY A 203 -3.34 7.58 -8.28
N ASN A 204 -3.34 7.08 -7.05
CA ASN A 204 -3.43 7.96 -5.91
C ASN A 204 -2.03 8.54 -5.66
N PRO A 205 -1.88 9.83 -5.39
CA PRO A 205 -0.57 10.47 -5.23
C PRO A 205 0.04 10.18 -3.86
N THR A 206 0.43 8.91 -3.62
CA THR A 206 0.87 8.41 -2.31
C THR A 206 2.29 8.84 -1.95
N ARG A 207 3.12 9.19 -2.95
CA ARG A 207 4.52 9.56 -2.77
C ARG A 207 4.81 10.90 -3.41
N ASN A 208 5.61 11.74 -2.74
CA ASN A 208 6.08 13.02 -3.29
C ASN A 208 7.42 12.87 -4.06
N SER A 209 7.71 11.67 -4.55
CA SER A 209 8.90 11.31 -5.31
C SER A 209 8.56 10.23 -6.34
N GLY A 210 9.51 9.90 -7.23
CA GLY A 210 9.37 8.90 -8.28
C GLY A 210 8.71 9.46 -9.55
N ARG A 211 8.76 8.67 -10.62
CA ARG A 211 8.39 9.09 -11.97
C ARG A 211 6.97 9.63 -12.08
N PHE A 212 5.99 9.02 -11.40
CA PHE A 212 4.61 9.51 -11.42
C PHE A 212 4.50 10.94 -10.87
N ARG A 213 5.20 11.25 -9.75
CA ARG A 213 5.23 12.62 -9.21
C ARG A 213 5.87 13.60 -10.19
N GLU A 214 6.89 13.19 -10.90
CA GLU A 214 7.62 14.02 -11.85
C GLU A 214 6.83 14.36 -13.12
N CYS A 215 5.72 13.68 -13.39
CA CYS A 215 4.77 14.03 -14.46
C CYS A 215 3.90 15.25 -14.12
N PHE A 216 3.92 15.75 -12.86
CA PHE A 216 3.12 16.87 -12.39
C PHE A 216 3.96 18.15 -12.20
N PRO A 217 3.32 19.33 -12.02
CA PRO A 217 4.01 20.61 -11.89
C PRO A 217 5.17 20.58 -10.90
N GLY A 218 6.30 21.13 -11.31
CA GLY A 218 7.57 21.11 -10.57
C GLY A 218 8.39 19.83 -10.74
N GLY A 219 7.88 18.83 -11.47
CA GLY A 219 8.62 17.61 -11.82
C GLY A 219 9.35 17.74 -13.16
N LYS A 220 10.34 16.87 -13.37
CA LYS A 220 11.23 16.85 -14.56
C LYS A 220 10.47 16.62 -15.86
N PHE A 221 9.38 15.87 -15.84
CA PHE A 221 8.62 15.45 -17.02
C PHE A 221 7.28 16.18 -17.16
N ALA A 222 7.00 17.19 -16.34
CA ALA A 222 5.74 17.93 -16.33
C ALA A 222 5.37 18.56 -17.69
N ASN A 223 6.34 18.91 -18.52
CA ASN A 223 6.10 19.49 -19.85
C ASN A 223 5.79 18.44 -20.94
N GLN A 224 6.03 17.16 -20.65
CA GLN A 224 5.77 16.05 -21.59
C GLN A 224 4.41 15.40 -21.32
N TRP A 225 3.88 15.56 -20.10
CA TRP A 225 2.66 14.94 -19.66
C TRP A 225 1.56 15.99 -19.43
N HIS A 226 0.40 15.73 -19.99
CA HIS A 226 -0.81 16.36 -19.47
C HIS A 226 -1.17 15.72 -18.12
N HIS A 227 -1.55 16.55 -17.16
CA HIS A 227 -1.83 16.09 -15.81
C HIS A 227 -3.17 16.57 -15.29
N LEU A 228 -3.84 15.71 -14.55
CA LEU A 228 -5.08 15.98 -13.83
C LEU A 228 -4.92 15.65 -12.36
N GLN A 229 -5.41 16.54 -11.49
CA GLN A 229 -5.61 16.24 -10.07
C GLN A 229 -7.11 16.29 -9.77
N ILE A 230 -7.67 15.17 -9.29
CA ILE A 230 -9.11 14.99 -9.14
C ILE A 230 -9.48 14.91 -7.67
N ASP A 231 -10.21 15.91 -7.21
CA ASP A 231 -10.80 15.93 -5.88
C ASP A 231 -12.04 15.03 -5.85
N SER A 232 -12.02 13.99 -5.01
CA SER A 232 -13.15 13.07 -4.87
C SER A 232 -14.45 13.76 -4.45
N ARG A 233 -14.39 14.93 -3.83
CA ARG A 233 -15.58 15.70 -3.43
C ARG A 233 -16.36 16.23 -4.62
N THR A 234 -15.72 16.45 -5.77
CA THR A 234 -16.36 16.96 -6.99
C THR A 234 -16.99 15.87 -7.85
N VAL A 235 -16.61 14.61 -7.65
CA VAL A 235 -17.05 13.46 -8.46
C VAL A 235 -18.41 12.95 -7.99
N ARG A 236 -19.37 12.73 -8.92
CA ARG A 236 -20.78 12.44 -8.61
C ARG A 236 -20.97 11.17 -7.78
N ILE A 237 -20.28 10.08 -8.10
CA ILE A 237 -20.51 8.76 -7.49
C ILE A 237 -19.90 8.60 -6.09
N THR A 238 -19.09 9.55 -5.61
CA THR A 238 -18.40 9.40 -4.33
C THR A 238 -19.34 9.60 -3.14
N ASN A 239 -19.08 8.89 -2.05
CA ASN A 239 -19.79 9.04 -0.79
C ASN A 239 -19.33 10.31 -0.05
N LYS A 240 -20.02 11.44 -0.29
CA LYS A 240 -19.68 12.75 0.28
C LYS A 240 -19.65 12.76 1.81
N LYS A 241 -20.56 12.04 2.46
CA LYS A 241 -20.60 11.94 3.93
C LYS A 241 -19.36 11.25 4.48
N ARG A 242 -18.87 10.19 3.80
CA ARG A 242 -17.65 9.50 4.20
C ARG A 242 -16.42 10.37 4.02
N LEU A 243 -16.32 11.09 2.88
CA LEU A 243 -15.24 12.02 2.61
C LEU A 243 -15.20 13.16 3.64
N GLN A 244 -16.36 13.71 3.99
CA GLN A 244 -16.45 14.75 5.04
C GLN A 244 -16.00 14.20 6.39
N GLY A 245 -16.41 13.00 6.76
CA GLY A 245 -15.95 12.35 7.99
C GLY A 245 -14.43 12.16 8.08
N TRP A 246 -13.77 11.95 6.96
CA TRP A 246 -12.30 11.93 6.93
C TRP A 246 -11.69 13.32 7.12
N ILE A 247 -12.29 14.34 6.50
CA ILE A 247 -11.85 15.73 6.69
C ILE A 247 -11.99 16.15 8.14
N ASP A 248 -13.11 15.81 8.77
CA ASP A 248 -13.40 16.14 10.17
C ASP A 248 -12.44 15.43 11.14
N ALA A 249 -12.09 14.17 10.83
CA ALA A 249 -11.22 13.36 11.67
C ALA A 249 -9.73 13.70 11.55
N TYR A 250 -9.26 13.99 10.33
CA TYR A 250 -7.82 14.13 10.03
C TYR A 250 -7.41 15.58 9.72
N GLY A 251 -8.37 16.47 9.48
CA GLY A 251 -8.14 17.84 9.02
C GLY A 251 -7.91 17.95 7.51
N LEU A 252 -8.42 19.03 6.91
CA LEU A 252 -8.37 19.27 5.46
C LEU A 252 -6.92 19.32 4.92
N ASP A 253 -6.00 19.84 5.70
CA ASP A 253 -4.60 20.02 5.32
C ASP A 253 -3.70 18.81 5.60
N SER A 254 -4.23 17.76 6.21
CA SER A 254 -3.47 16.53 6.46
C SER A 254 -3.07 15.84 5.16
N ASP A 255 -1.92 15.19 5.15
CA ASP A 255 -1.48 14.42 3.97
C ASP A 255 -2.44 13.25 3.68
N PHE A 256 -3.11 12.70 4.69
CA PHE A 256 -4.18 11.74 4.52
C PHE A 256 -5.30 12.28 3.61
N VAL A 257 -5.86 13.45 3.94
CA VAL A 257 -6.94 14.07 3.17
C VAL A 257 -6.45 14.55 1.81
N ARG A 258 -5.22 15.11 1.74
CA ARG A 258 -4.61 15.51 0.46
C ARG A 258 -4.57 14.35 -0.53
N VAL A 259 -4.03 13.21 -0.12
CA VAL A 259 -3.88 12.03 -0.98
C VAL A 259 -5.22 11.37 -1.30
N ARG A 260 -6.05 11.14 -0.28
CA ARG A 260 -7.25 10.27 -0.40
C ARG A 260 -8.50 10.98 -0.83
N VAL A 261 -8.60 12.27 -0.54
CA VAL A 261 -9.77 13.08 -0.87
C VAL A 261 -9.47 14.05 -1.99
N LEU A 262 -8.40 14.85 -1.84
CA LEU A 262 -8.10 15.94 -2.77
C LEU A 262 -7.32 15.50 -4.02
N GLY A 263 -6.80 14.28 -4.07
CA GLY A 263 -5.94 13.80 -5.16
C GLY A 263 -4.64 14.59 -5.30
N GLN A 264 -4.16 15.15 -4.20
CA GLN A 264 -2.96 15.98 -4.15
C GLN A 264 -1.79 15.19 -3.54
N PHE A 265 -0.58 15.43 -4.05
CA PHE A 265 0.62 14.87 -3.46
C PHE A 265 0.81 15.34 -2.02
N PRO A 266 1.36 14.49 -1.13
CA PRO A 266 1.70 14.89 0.22
C PRO A 266 2.71 16.06 0.19
N ARG A 267 2.68 16.93 1.19
CA ARG A 267 3.57 18.10 1.25
C ARG A 267 5.02 17.69 1.51
N LYS A 268 5.19 16.67 2.33
CA LYS A 268 6.49 16.04 2.62
C LYS A 268 6.48 14.65 2.00
N GLY A 269 7.62 14.08 1.62
CA GLY A 269 7.76 12.77 0.97
C GLY A 269 6.92 11.66 1.60
N LEU A 270 7.49 10.75 2.35
CA LEU A 270 6.77 9.83 3.22
C LEU A 270 6.14 10.61 4.39
N MET A 271 4.93 10.24 4.81
CA MET A 271 4.25 10.90 5.92
C MET A 271 5.00 10.65 7.24
N GLU A 272 5.15 11.66 8.08
CA GLU A 272 5.67 11.49 9.43
C GLU A 272 4.72 10.64 10.25
N PHE A 273 5.25 9.57 10.86
CA PHE A 273 4.40 8.65 11.61
C PHE A 273 4.07 9.21 13.00
N PHE A 274 5.01 9.85 13.65
CA PHE A 274 4.82 10.51 14.94
C PHE A 274 4.88 12.04 14.76
N SER A 275 3.99 12.74 15.46
CA SER A 275 4.02 14.21 15.53
C SER A 275 5.06 14.65 16.55
N ALA A 276 5.89 15.63 16.19
CA ALA A 276 6.83 16.24 17.14
C ALA A 276 6.15 16.79 18.40
N ALA A 277 4.96 17.39 18.22
CA ALA A 277 4.19 17.93 19.34
C ALA A 277 3.72 16.82 20.31
N ASP A 278 3.24 15.67 19.78
CA ASP A 278 2.81 14.54 20.62
C ASP A 278 3.99 13.93 21.40
N ILE A 279 5.17 13.85 20.78
CA ILE A 279 6.39 13.38 21.44
C ILE A 279 6.79 14.33 22.56
N ASP A 280 6.85 15.64 22.29
CA ASP A 280 7.24 16.66 23.29
C ASP A 280 6.27 16.70 24.47
N GLU A 281 4.97 16.57 24.18
CA GLU A 281 3.94 16.47 25.23
C GLU A 281 4.14 15.21 26.07
N ALA A 282 4.38 14.03 25.46
CA ALA A 282 4.64 12.80 26.19
C ALA A 282 5.94 12.85 27.02
N MET A 283 6.96 13.56 26.52
CA MET A 283 8.22 13.77 27.25
C MET A 283 8.09 14.77 28.41
N SER A 284 7.14 15.68 28.39
CA SER A 284 6.89 16.66 29.46
C SER A 284 5.82 16.22 30.46
N ARG A 285 5.01 15.20 30.09
CA ARG A 285 3.83 14.79 30.88
C ARG A 285 4.24 14.19 32.22
N ASP A 286 3.50 14.54 33.29
CA ASP A 286 3.64 13.89 34.58
C ASP A 286 3.25 12.42 34.50
N VAL A 287 4.05 11.60 35.19
CA VAL A 287 3.83 10.14 35.23
C VAL A 287 2.81 9.81 36.30
N TYR A 288 1.80 9.06 35.91
CA TYR A 288 0.87 8.42 36.82
C TYR A 288 0.79 6.93 36.52
N THR A 289 1.10 6.08 37.49
CA THR A 289 0.95 4.61 37.41
C THR A 289 0.12 4.08 38.56
N ASP A 290 -0.75 3.12 38.26
CA ASP A 290 -1.43 2.30 39.28
C ASP A 290 -0.59 1.06 39.61
N LYS A 291 -0.77 0.50 40.80
CA LYS A 291 -0.12 -0.76 41.19
C LYS A 291 -0.54 -1.92 40.30
N SER A 292 -1.76 -1.85 39.77
CA SER A 292 -2.32 -2.84 38.85
C SER A 292 -1.87 -2.69 37.41
N ASP A 293 -1.14 -1.62 37.06
CA ASP A 293 -0.63 -1.45 35.70
C ASP A 293 0.42 -2.53 35.38
N PRO A 294 0.25 -3.28 34.27
CA PRO A 294 1.19 -4.33 33.90
C PRO A 294 2.53 -3.75 33.45
N LEU A 295 3.62 -4.42 33.81
CA LEU A 295 4.96 -4.11 33.36
C LEU A 295 5.39 -5.03 32.21
N ALA A 296 5.59 -4.45 31.05
CA ALA A 296 6.10 -5.08 29.86
C ALA A 296 7.58 -4.80 29.65
N LEU A 297 8.35 -5.79 29.25
CA LEU A 297 9.70 -5.64 28.73
C LEU A 297 9.66 -5.88 27.22
N GLY A 298 10.04 -4.88 26.41
CA GLY A 298 10.30 -5.04 24.99
C GLY A 298 11.79 -5.20 24.77
N VAL A 299 12.17 -6.18 23.95
CA VAL A 299 13.58 -6.51 23.71
C VAL A 299 13.87 -6.49 22.23
N ASP A 300 14.60 -5.48 21.78
CA ASP A 300 15.19 -5.45 20.45
C ASP A 300 16.56 -6.11 20.47
N VAL A 301 16.83 -7.00 19.51
CA VAL A 301 18.02 -7.87 19.53
C VAL A 301 18.98 -7.50 18.41
N ALA A 302 20.15 -6.98 18.78
CA ALA A 302 21.29 -6.82 17.89
C ALA A 302 22.42 -7.80 18.26
N ARG A 303 23.16 -8.29 17.25
CA ARG A 303 24.26 -9.25 17.52
C ARG A 303 25.62 -8.59 17.55
N PHE A 304 26.15 -8.19 16.42
CA PHE A 304 27.45 -7.56 16.28
C PHE A 304 27.34 -6.40 15.31
N GLY A 305 28.03 -5.29 15.62
CA GLY A 305 28.02 -4.11 14.79
C GLY A 305 27.78 -2.84 15.62
N MET A 306 27.28 -1.79 14.98
CA MET A 306 27.01 -0.50 15.65
C MET A 306 25.67 -0.48 16.38
N ASN A 307 24.77 -1.43 16.13
CA ASN A 307 23.46 -1.52 16.77
C ASN A 307 23.54 -2.12 18.16
N ALA A 308 22.73 -1.62 19.08
CA ALA A 308 22.65 -2.08 20.46
C ALA A 308 21.44 -3.01 20.66
N SER A 309 21.59 -4.08 21.48
CA SER A 309 20.42 -4.74 22.04
C SER A 309 19.84 -3.87 23.13
N VAL A 310 18.51 -3.67 23.12
CA VAL A 310 17.83 -2.80 24.06
C VAL A 310 16.74 -3.58 24.80
N ILE A 311 16.72 -3.42 26.14
CA ILE A 311 15.59 -3.86 26.98
C ILE A 311 14.85 -2.61 27.43
N PHE A 312 13.61 -2.43 26.97
CA PHE A 312 12.81 -1.24 27.27
C PHE A 312 11.62 -1.61 28.17
N PRO A 313 11.62 -1.15 29.43
CA PRO A 313 10.50 -1.36 30.35
C PRO A 313 9.38 -0.35 30.11
N ARG A 314 8.11 -0.80 30.14
CA ARG A 314 6.92 0.06 30.14
C ARG A 314 5.88 -0.47 31.14
N LYS A 315 5.52 0.36 32.13
CA LYS A 315 4.47 0.05 33.09
C LYS A 315 3.22 0.88 32.80
N GLY A 316 2.19 0.25 32.23
CA GLY A 316 0.98 0.95 31.87
C GLY A 316 1.24 2.15 30.94
N ARG A 317 1.05 3.37 31.50
CA ARG A 317 1.31 4.64 30.80
C ARG A 317 2.70 5.23 31.06
N ASP A 318 3.54 4.54 31.77
CA ASP A 318 4.88 4.99 32.16
C ASP A 318 5.97 4.22 31.40
N ALA A 319 6.70 4.89 30.56
CA ALA A 319 7.92 4.40 29.91
C ALA A 319 9.17 5.19 30.35
N ARG A 320 9.05 6.01 31.42
CA ARG A 320 10.09 6.94 31.89
C ARG A 320 10.78 6.49 33.17
N THR A 321 9.99 6.03 34.17
CA THR A 321 10.50 5.83 35.54
C THR A 321 11.54 4.71 35.63
N ILE A 322 11.38 3.65 34.82
CA ILE A 322 12.37 2.58 34.74
C ILE A 322 13.19 2.81 33.48
N GLU A 323 14.50 3.04 33.69
CA GLU A 323 15.41 3.28 32.60
C GLU A 323 15.58 2.04 31.73
N ARG A 324 15.67 2.25 30.41
CA ARG A 324 16.00 1.17 29.47
C ARG A 324 17.46 0.78 29.60
N GLU A 325 17.75 -0.46 29.33
CA GLU A 325 19.11 -1.01 29.33
C GLU A 325 19.58 -1.22 27.88
N ARG A 326 20.79 -0.74 27.55
CA ARG A 326 21.40 -0.87 26.22
C ARG A 326 22.71 -1.67 26.33
N PHE A 327 22.90 -2.59 25.40
CA PHE A 327 24.06 -3.49 25.41
C PHE A 327 24.62 -3.65 23.98
N ASN A 328 25.94 -3.51 23.86
CA ASN A 328 26.65 -3.76 22.61
C ASN A 328 27.44 -5.08 22.71
N GLY A 329 27.43 -5.88 21.62
CA GLY A 329 28.30 -7.03 21.50
C GLY A 329 28.00 -8.22 22.39
N LEU A 330 26.80 -8.32 22.99
CA LEU A 330 26.40 -9.48 23.77
C LEU A 330 26.11 -10.68 22.86
N SER A 331 26.46 -11.88 23.34
CA SER A 331 25.96 -13.12 22.78
C SER A 331 24.48 -13.32 23.12
N THR A 332 23.80 -14.20 22.39
CA THR A 332 22.39 -14.53 22.68
C THR A 332 22.18 -15.11 24.07
N VAL A 333 23.16 -15.79 24.63
CA VAL A 333 23.13 -16.34 26.00
C VAL A 333 23.25 -15.22 27.03
N GLU A 334 24.21 -14.32 26.85
CA GLU A 334 24.42 -13.18 27.77
C GLU A 334 23.23 -12.24 27.77
N LEU A 335 22.63 -11.99 26.59
CA LEU A 335 21.42 -11.15 26.49
C LEU A 335 20.24 -11.83 27.21
N ALA A 336 20.09 -13.15 27.06
CA ALA A 336 19.07 -13.89 27.79
C ALA A 336 19.26 -13.80 29.32
N ASP A 337 20.52 -13.77 29.81
CA ASP A 337 20.81 -13.54 31.23
C ASP A 337 20.42 -12.12 31.68
N ARG A 338 20.66 -11.10 30.84
CA ARG A 338 20.22 -9.73 31.12
C ARG A 338 18.70 -9.60 31.17
N ILE A 339 18.00 -10.23 30.24
CA ILE A 339 16.52 -10.28 30.24
C ILE A 339 16.00 -10.93 31.53
N LEU A 340 16.61 -12.04 31.95
CA LEU A 340 16.26 -12.72 33.21
C LEU A 340 16.47 -11.81 34.42
N GLN A 341 17.62 -11.12 34.47
CA GLN A 341 17.93 -10.15 35.55
C GLN A 341 16.92 -9.01 35.57
N ALA A 342 16.58 -8.41 34.40
CA ALA A 342 15.59 -7.35 34.30
C ALA A 342 14.19 -7.83 34.75
N HIS A 343 13.77 -9.03 34.31
CA HIS A 343 12.50 -9.61 34.74
C HIS A 343 12.39 -9.73 36.25
N PHE A 344 13.40 -10.31 36.94
CA PHE A 344 13.38 -10.46 38.39
C PHE A 344 13.53 -9.14 39.13
N ARG A 345 14.32 -8.22 38.61
CA ARG A 345 14.54 -6.87 39.19
C ARG A 345 13.26 -6.06 39.20
N TYR A 346 12.53 -6.06 38.09
CA TYR A 346 11.37 -5.21 37.90
C TYR A 346 10.03 -5.92 38.09
N HIS A 347 10.03 -7.24 38.29
CA HIS A 347 8.83 -8.06 38.36
C HIS A 347 7.93 -7.90 37.14
N ALA A 348 8.51 -8.07 35.95
CA ALA A 348 7.78 -7.89 34.69
C ALA A 348 6.69 -8.92 34.49
N ASP A 349 5.51 -8.45 34.04
CA ASP A 349 4.34 -9.31 33.76
C ASP A 349 4.43 -9.96 32.37
N GLY A 350 5.25 -9.42 31.46
CA GLY A 350 5.48 -9.99 30.14
C GLY A 350 6.76 -9.51 29.49
N ILE A 351 7.34 -10.38 28.65
CA ILE A 351 8.57 -10.14 27.93
C ILE A 351 8.30 -10.40 26.45
N MET A 352 8.47 -9.39 25.59
CA MET A 352 8.31 -9.46 24.14
C MET A 352 9.67 -9.28 23.50
N ILE A 353 10.10 -10.26 22.71
CA ILE A 353 11.43 -10.31 22.09
C ILE A 353 11.26 -10.30 20.58
N ASP A 354 12.01 -9.45 19.88
CA ASP A 354 12.10 -9.55 18.42
C ASP A 354 12.70 -10.91 18.05
N GLY A 355 11.91 -11.75 17.39
CA GLY A 355 12.31 -13.08 16.92
C GLY A 355 13.04 -13.07 15.57
N GLY A 356 13.20 -11.89 14.94
CA GLY A 356 13.85 -11.75 13.65
C GLY A 356 15.34 -12.09 13.68
N GLY A 357 15.87 -12.73 12.65
CA GLY A 357 17.29 -13.01 12.48
C GLY A 357 17.89 -13.76 13.68
N VAL A 358 18.75 -13.10 14.47
CA VAL A 358 19.42 -13.68 15.64
C VAL A 358 18.54 -13.73 16.88
N GLY A 359 17.41 -13.03 16.88
CA GLY A 359 16.50 -12.95 18.04
C GLY A 359 15.88 -14.28 18.42
N GLY A 360 15.62 -15.17 17.48
CA GLY A 360 15.16 -16.54 17.75
C GLY A 360 16.07 -17.30 18.73
N GLY A 361 17.39 -17.13 18.60
CA GLY A 361 18.36 -17.72 19.53
C GLY A 361 18.26 -17.14 20.94
N VAL A 362 17.88 -15.87 21.11
CA VAL A 362 17.62 -15.26 22.42
C VAL A 362 16.35 -15.83 23.04
N VAL A 363 15.28 -15.95 22.23
CA VAL A 363 14.01 -16.55 22.63
C VAL A 363 14.23 -17.98 23.16
N ASP A 364 14.96 -18.81 22.42
CA ASP A 364 15.28 -20.17 22.82
C ASP A 364 16.06 -20.21 24.15
N ASN A 365 17.07 -19.34 24.30
CA ASN A 365 17.85 -19.26 25.53
C ASN A 365 17.01 -18.80 26.73
N VAL A 366 16.08 -17.87 26.58
CA VAL A 366 15.15 -17.42 27.63
C VAL A 366 14.21 -18.55 28.01
N ARG A 367 13.64 -19.27 27.02
CA ARG A 367 12.76 -20.44 27.27
C ARG A 367 13.51 -21.60 27.94
N ASN A 368 14.75 -21.85 27.57
CA ASN A 368 15.61 -22.85 28.20
C ASN A 368 15.86 -22.55 29.70
N LYS A 369 15.85 -21.27 30.08
CA LYS A 369 15.92 -20.83 31.48
C LYS A 369 14.56 -20.89 32.20
N ARG A 370 13.56 -21.50 31.58
CA ARG A 370 12.18 -21.66 32.08
C ARG A 370 11.45 -20.34 32.33
N LEU A 371 11.78 -19.31 31.58
CA LEU A 371 11.11 -18.03 31.58
C LEU A 371 10.22 -17.91 30.33
N HIS A 372 8.94 -17.59 30.55
CA HIS A 372 8.01 -17.38 29.45
C HIS A 372 8.29 -16.04 28.76
N CYS A 373 8.37 -16.06 27.42
CA CYS A 373 8.47 -14.85 26.61
C CYS A 373 7.67 -15.03 25.30
N TYR A 374 7.19 -13.91 24.81
CA TYR A 374 6.52 -13.82 23.52
C TYR A 374 7.56 -13.51 22.43
N GLU A 375 7.64 -14.38 21.45
CA GLU A 375 8.41 -14.13 20.25
C GLU A 375 7.58 -13.28 19.29
N VAL A 376 8.12 -12.18 18.82
CA VAL A 376 7.43 -11.23 17.94
C VAL A 376 8.16 -11.15 16.62
N GLN A 377 7.45 -11.43 15.52
CA GLN A 377 7.99 -11.27 14.17
C GLN A 377 7.47 -9.96 13.57
N PHE A 378 8.34 -8.97 13.34
CA PHE A 378 7.95 -7.66 12.80
C PHE A 378 7.22 -7.75 11.45
N GLY A 379 7.63 -8.69 10.59
CA GLY A 379 6.98 -8.93 9.29
C GLY A 379 5.69 -9.73 9.37
N GLY A 380 5.37 -10.35 10.53
CA GLY A 380 4.17 -11.15 10.75
C GLY A 380 2.87 -10.33 10.71
N LYS A 381 1.74 -11.03 10.85
CA LYS A 381 0.38 -10.43 10.88
C LYS A 381 -0.46 -10.93 12.05
N ASP A 382 0.17 -11.47 13.05
CA ASP A 382 -0.41 -12.16 14.21
C ASP A 382 -0.58 -11.27 15.44
N VAL A 383 -0.05 -10.05 15.44
CA VAL A 383 -0.25 -9.08 16.52
C VAL A 383 -1.71 -8.66 16.58
N ILE A 384 -2.30 -8.77 17.75
CA ILE A 384 -3.70 -8.45 17.98
C ILE A 384 -3.92 -6.95 17.79
N HIS A 385 -4.65 -6.58 16.73
CA HIS A 385 -4.96 -5.20 16.36
C HIS A 385 -5.95 -4.49 17.29
N ASN A 386 -6.58 -5.22 18.22
CA ASN A 386 -7.47 -4.66 19.23
C ASN A 386 -6.66 -4.14 20.42
N SER A 387 -5.93 -3.05 20.17
CA SER A 387 -5.16 -2.43 21.25
C SER A 387 -6.12 -1.86 22.29
N ILE A 388 -5.82 -2.13 23.57
CA ILE A 388 -6.42 -1.46 24.73
C ILE A 388 -6.22 0.07 24.69
N TRP A 389 -5.39 0.57 23.78
CA TRP A 389 -5.03 1.98 23.59
C TRP A 389 -5.94 2.74 22.61
N GLY A 390 -6.95 2.09 22.07
CA GLY A 390 -7.94 2.69 21.20
C GLY A 390 -8.01 2.06 19.82
N ASN A 391 -9.23 1.81 19.35
CA ASN A 391 -9.46 1.40 17.97
C ASN A 391 -9.44 2.65 17.08
N THR A 392 -8.30 2.93 16.44
CA THR A 392 -8.16 4.07 15.51
C THR A 392 -8.93 3.86 14.21
N GLY A 393 -9.46 2.66 13.97
CA GLY A 393 -10.06 2.26 12.68
C GLY A 393 -9.04 2.12 11.55
N GLU A 394 -7.75 2.27 11.84
CA GLU A 394 -6.67 2.11 10.89
C GLU A 394 -6.33 0.64 10.67
N LYS A 395 -5.89 0.32 9.45
CA LYS A 395 -5.39 -1.02 9.10
C LYS A 395 -3.88 -0.96 8.96
N TYR A 396 -3.21 -2.00 9.42
CA TYR A 396 -1.76 -2.10 9.39
C TYR A 396 -1.32 -3.29 8.54
N ALA A 397 -0.27 -3.10 7.74
CA ALA A 397 0.20 -4.11 6.79
C ALA A 397 0.91 -5.31 7.47
N ASN A 398 1.52 -5.07 8.63
CA ASN A 398 2.28 -6.08 9.38
C ASN A 398 2.35 -5.73 10.87
N ASN A 399 2.92 -6.63 11.68
CA ASN A 399 3.09 -6.46 13.12
C ASN A 399 3.88 -5.20 13.47
N ARG A 400 4.96 -4.88 12.72
CA ARG A 400 5.73 -3.66 12.94
C ARG A 400 4.83 -2.43 12.89
N ALA A 401 4.09 -2.25 11.80
CA ALA A 401 3.20 -1.11 11.65
C ALA A 401 2.10 -1.07 12.73
N ALA A 402 1.57 -2.22 13.12
CA ALA A 402 0.54 -2.32 14.17
C ALA A 402 1.06 -1.90 15.55
N MET A 403 2.25 -2.36 15.95
CA MET A 403 2.88 -2.00 17.22
C MET A 403 3.23 -0.51 17.27
N TYR A 404 3.75 0.03 16.19
CA TYR A 404 3.99 1.47 16.06
C TYR A 404 2.68 2.27 16.15
N GLY A 405 1.59 1.79 15.54
CA GLY A 405 0.26 2.39 15.64
C GLY A 405 -0.27 2.38 17.08
N ALA A 406 -0.09 1.29 17.80
CA ALA A 406 -0.45 1.19 19.22
C ALA A 406 0.38 2.18 20.07
N CYS A 407 1.69 2.30 19.82
CA CYS A 407 2.54 3.29 20.46
C CYS A 407 2.08 4.72 20.17
N ARG A 408 1.73 5.05 18.93
CA ARG A 408 1.21 6.37 18.55
C ARG A 408 -0.10 6.70 19.28
N ALA A 409 -1.01 5.75 19.39
CA ALA A 409 -2.24 5.94 20.16
C ALA A 409 -1.93 6.13 21.67
N TRP A 410 -1.01 5.33 22.22
CA TRP A 410 -0.57 5.41 23.61
C TRP A 410 0.08 6.74 23.95
N LEU A 411 0.84 7.38 23.04
CA LEU A 411 1.49 8.68 23.24
C LEU A 411 0.53 9.78 23.69
N LYS A 412 -0.76 9.69 23.34
CA LYS A 412 -1.76 10.67 23.77
C LYS A 412 -1.94 10.72 25.30
N THR A 413 -1.57 9.66 26.00
CA THR A 413 -1.75 9.55 27.46
C THR A 413 -0.50 9.01 28.19
N GLY A 414 0.47 8.49 27.48
CA GLY A 414 1.69 7.90 28.02
C GLY A 414 2.79 8.96 28.25
N ALA A 415 3.75 8.61 29.11
CA ALA A 415 4.90 9.43 29.42
C ALA A 415 6.20 8.77 28.91
N LEU A 416 6.98 9.51 28.12
CA LEU A 416 8.29 9.12 27.59
C LEU A 416 9.44 9.71 28.40
N PRO A 417 10.62 9.06 28.44
CA PRO A 417 11.82 9.69 28.94
C PRO A 417 12.16 10.91 28.09
N PRO A 418 12.65 12.01 28.70
CA PRO A 418 13.08 13.21 27.99
C PRO A 418 14.45 12.98 27.31
N ASP A 419 14.45 12.12 26.29
CA ASP A 419 15.64 11.65 25.61
C ASP A 419 15.66 12.12 24.15
N PRO A 420 16.65 12.97 23.77
CA PRO A 420 16.77 13.48 22.40
C PRO A 420 17.00 12.38 21.35
N GLU A 421 17.68 11.28 21.71
CA GLU A 421 17.95 10.19 20.78
C GLU A 421 16.67 9.39 20.47
N LEU A 422 15.88 9.06 21.49
CA LEU A 422 14.58 8.43 21.28
C LEU A 422 13.65 9.34 20.44
N LYS A 423 13.65 10.65 20.71
CA LYS A 423 12.89 11.62 19.90
C LYS A 423 13.36 11.60 18.45
N ARG A 424 14.67 11.61 18.20
CA ARG A 424 15.24 11.55 16.85
C ARG A 424 14.80 10.28 16.11
N GLN A 425 14.90 9.12 16.76
CA GLN A 425 14.44 7.85 16.21
C GLN A 425 12.94 7.88 15.85
N MET A 426 12.10 8.40 16.74
CA MET A 426 10.66 8.51 16.50
C MET A 426 10.33 9.45 15.34
N LEU A 427 11.00 10.60 15.25
CA LEU A 427 10.79 11.56 14.17
C LEU A 427 11.29 11.06 12.81
N ALA A 428 12.19 10.09 12.78
CA ALA A 428 12.66 9.48 11.55
C ALA A 428 11.66 8.53 10.92
N ILE A 429 10.68 8.02 11.68
CA ILE A 429 9.71 7.04 11.17
C ILE A 429 8.78 7.70 10.15
N ARG A 430 8.78 7.13 8.97
CA ARG A 430 7.90 7.51 7.87
C ARG A 430 6.98 6.37 7.51
N TYR A 431 5.82 6.70 6.96
CA TYR A 431 4.86 5.71 6.51
C TYR A 431 4.16 6.12 5.21
N THR A 432 3.60 5.13 4.57
CA THR A 432 2.68 5.28 3.45
C THR A 432 1.53 4.29 3.60
N TYR A 433 0.61 4.30 2.67
CA TYR A 433 -0.44 3.29 2.60
C TYR A 433 -0.16 2.34 1.44
N ASN A 434 -0.33 1.05 1.70
CA ASN A 434 -0.32 0.10 0.62
C ASN A 434 -1.68 0.10 -0.10
N ILE A 435 -1.76 -0.67 -1.15
CA ILE A 435 -2.93 -0.84 -2.02
C ILE A 435 -4.19 -1.39 -1.35
N ARG A 436 -4.06 -2.01 -0.17
CA ARG A 436 -5.18 -2.51 0.65
C ARG A 436 -5.64 -1.48 1.67
N ASP A 437 -5.11 -0.26 1.57
CA ASP A 437 -5.39 0.81 2.51
C ASP A 437 -4.85 0.52 3.92
N GLU A 438 -3.76 -0.26 3.99
CA GLU A 438 -3.08 -0.58 5.23
C GLU A 438 -1.83 0.30 5.38
N ILE A 439 -1.58 0.79 6.57
CA ILE A 439 -0.37 1.55 6.91
C ILE A 439 0.84 0.62 6.80
N ILE A 440 1.85 1.04 6.05
CA ILE A 440 3.15 0.39 5.96
C ILE A 440 4.24 1.41 6.31
N LEU A 441 5.13 1.03 7.21
CA LEU A 441 6.28 1.87 7.56
C LEU A 441 7.39 1.72 6.52
N GLU A 442 8.16 2.78 6.34
CA GLU A 442 9.39 2.75 5.55
C GLU A 442 10.36 1.67 6.07
N ARG A 443 11.14 1.09 5.17
CA ARG A 443 12.12 0.06 5.55
C ARG A 443 13.23 0.70 6.39
N LYS A 444 13.77 -0.06 7.35
CA LYS A 444 14.86 0.43 8.22
C LYS A 444 16.10 0.85 7.42
N GLU A 445 16.39 0.12 6.34
CA GLU A 445 17.54 0.37 5.47
C GLU A 445 17.45 1.67 4.67
N ASP A 446 16.23 2.19 4.48
CA ASP A 446 15.97 3.41 3.71
C ASP A 446 15.94 4.66 4.60
N LEU A 447 15.98 4.48 5.94
CA LEU A 447 15.96 5.59 6.89
C LEU A 447 17.34 6.20 7.03
N VAL A 448 17.45 7.47 6.65
CA VAL A 448 18.68 8.25 6.75
C VAL A 448 18.46 9.51 7.57
N ASP A 449 19.49 9.95 8.24
CA ASP A 449 19.55 11.22 8.96
C ASP A 449 19.76 12.40 7.99
N GLU A 450 19.73 13.63 8.50
CA GLU A 450 19.96 14.86 7.72
C GLU A 450 21.33 14.87 7.02
N ASP A 451 22.31 14.18 7.56
CA ASP A 451 23.66 14.02 6.98
C ASP A 451 23.80 12.84 6.02
N GLY A 452 22.71 12.08 5.78
CA GLY A 452 22.69 10.90 4.91
C GLY A 452 23.19 9.61 5.59
N SER A 453 23.50 9.62 6.90
CA SER A 453 23.84 8.42 7.65
C SER A 453 22.60 7.59 8.00
N GLY A 454 22.75 6.27 8.09
CA GLY A 454 21.64 5.39 8.51
C GLY A 454 21.28 5.61 9.98
N ILE A 455 19.99 5.56 10.28
CA ILE A 455 19.45 5.71 11.64
C ILE A 455 19.20 4.34 12.26
N SER A 456 19.81 4.07 13.42
CA SER A 456 19.41 2.93 14.24
C SER A 456 18.10 3.24 14.97
N LEU A 457 17.20 2.27 15.03
CA LEU A 457 15.89 2.37 15.66
C LEU A 457 15.78 1.53 16.93
N ASP A 458 16.88 1.12 17.52
CA ASP A 458 16.95 0.12 18.60
C ASP A 458 16.04 0.48 19.79
N ASP A 459 15.99 1.74 20.21
CA ASP A 459 15.18 2.17 21.36
C ASP A 459 13.69 2.17 21.05
N ILE A 460 13.29 2.72 19.90
CA ILE A 460 11.88 2.76 19.54
C ILE A 460 11.35 1.37 19.18
N ASP A 461 12.16 0.51 18.54
CA ASP A 461 11.77 -0.86 18.25
C ASP A 461 11.58 -1.67 19.54
N ALA A 462 12.45 -1.50 20.55
CA ALA A 462 12.27 -2.10 21.87
C ALA A 462 11.01 -1.56 22.58
N LEU A 463 10.74 -0.25 22.50
CA LEU A 463 9.52 0.33 23.08
C LEU A 463 8.26 -0.23 22.44
N VAL A 464 8.18 -0.30 21.09
CA VAL A 464 6.97 -0.74 20.40
C VAL A 464 6.70 -2.22 20.60
N LEU A 465 7.69 -3.05 20.83
CA LEU A 465 7.51 -4.46 21.22
C LEU A 465 6.65 -4.62 22.49
N THR A 466 6.68 -3.66 23.42
CA THR A 466 5.84 -3.71 24.62
C THR A 466 4.34 -3.65 24.33
N PHE A 467 3.93 -3.35 23.09
CA PHE A 467 2.53 -3.32 22.65
C PHE A 467 2.12 -4.57 21.86
N ALA A 468 3.02 -5.52 21.65
CA ALA A 468 2.76 -6.70 20.83
C ALA A 468 1.66 -7.63 21.41
N HIS A 469 1.57 -7.73 22.72
CA HIS A 469 0.58 -8.56 23.41
C HIS A 469 -0.09 -7.81 24.55
N PRO A 470 -1.41 -8.01 24.76
CA PRO A 470 -2.10 -7.50 25.94
C PRO A 470 -1.63 -8.27 27.17
N LEU A 471 -1.32 -7.55 28.25
CA LEU A 471 -0.93 -8.13 29.54
C LEU A 471 -2.05 -7.92 30.57
N ASN A 472 -2.36 -8.96 31.35
CA ASN A 472 -3.27 -8.88 32.49
C ASN A 472 -2.48 -8.62 33.79
N PRO A 473 -2.81 -7.55 34.52
CA PRO A 473 -2.04 -7.11 35.69
C PRO A 473 -2.10 -8.03 36.94
N ASN A 474 -2.84 -9.10 36.92
CA ASN A 474 -3.11 -9.91 38.11
C ASN A 474 -2.72 -11.40 37.96
N ARG A 475 -1.48 -11.69 37.66
CA ARG A 475 -0.90 -12.99 38.01
C ARG A 475 0.27 -12.76 38.95
N SER A 476 -0.08 -12.75 40.28
CA SER A 476 0.87 -12.79 41.37
C SER A 476 2.01 -13.77 41.06
N ALA A 477 3.23 -13.33 41.28
CA ALA A 477 4.39 -14.20 41.36
C ALA A 477 4.11 -15.28 42.42
N GLY A 478 3.65 -16.47 42.03
CA GLY A 478 3.44 -17.58 42.94
C GLY A 478 2.23 -18.47 42.69
N GLY A 479 1.71 -18.55 41.50
CA GLY A 479 0.62 -19.50 41.21
C GLY A 479 0.79 -20.11 39.83
N ASP A 480 0.61 -21.41 39.74
CA ASP A 480 0.65 -22.27 38.58
C ASP A 480 0.29 -21.55 37.28
N TYR A 481 1.25 -21.45 36.38
CA TYR A 481 0.96 -21.15 34.99
C TYR A 481 -0.04 -22.20 34.50
N PRO A 482 -1.22 -21.85 33.95
CA PRO A 482 -1.98 -22.84 33.25
C PRO A 482 -1.01 -23.34 32.15
N GLN A 483 -0.65 -24.61 32.24
CA GLN A 483 -0.22 -25.30 31.06
C GLN A 483 -1.36 -25.10 30.06
N GLU A 484 -1.22 -24.14 29.11
CA GLU A 484 -1.87 -24.36 27.85
C GLU A 484 -1.40 -25.73 27.44
N SER A 485 -2.32 -26.70 27.53
CA SER A 485 -2.09 -27.95 26.88
C SER A 485 -1.61 -27.60 25.50
N LEU A 486 -0.35 -27.89 25.22
CA LEU A 486 0.11 -28.14 23.88
C LEU A 486 -0.79 -29.27 23.39
N THR A 487 -1.98 -28.94 22.93
CA THR A 487 -2.62 -29.69 21.89
C THR A 487 -1.71 -29.50 20.69
N VAL A 488 -0.63 -30.28 20.69
CA VAL A 488 -0.06 -30.75 19.46
C VAL A 488 -1.25 -31.42 18.79
N THR A 489 -1.95 -30.66 17.95
CA THR A 489 -2.73 -31.23 16.88
C THR A 489 -1.69 -31.92 16.02
N GLU A 490 -1.39 -33.18 16.34
CA GLU A 490 -0.78 -34.07 15.40
C GLU A 490 -1.62 -33.92 14.13
N TYR A 491 -1.03 -33.31 13.10
CA TYR A 491 -1.63 -33.26 11.79
C TYR A 491 -1.80 -34.70 11.34
N ASP A 492 -3.00 -35.26 11.53
CA ASP A 492 -3.38 -36.54 10.97
C ASP A 492 -3.91 -36.31 9.54
N PRO A 493 -3.10 -36.58 8.52
CA PRO A 493 -3.51 -36.41 7.12
C PRO A 493 -4.67 -37.33 6.73
N TYR A 494 -5.06 -38.33 7.54
CA TYR A 494 -6.10 -39.31 7.28
C TYR A 494 -7.34 -39.13 8.20
N ALA A 495 -7.43 -38.06 8.97
CA ALA A 495 -8.56 -37.82 9.86
C ALA A 495 -9.91 -37.78 9.14
N LYS A 496 -9.94 -37.38 7.87
CA LYS A 496 -11.16 -37.37 7.04
C LYS A 496 -11.64 -38.76 6.60
N GLU A 497 -10.76 -39.73 6.48
CA GLU A 497 -11.13 -41.10 6.05
C GLU A 497 -11.72 -41.95 7.18
N ARG A 498 -11.40 -41.63 8.44
CA ARG A 498 -11.94 -42.33 9.62
C ARG A 498 -13.33 -41.88 10.04
N MET A 499 -13.84 -40.78 9.52
CA MET A 499 -15.24 -40.35 9.75
C MET A 499 -16.25 -40.92 8.74
N LEU A 500 -15.78 -41.69 7.77
CA LEU A 500 -16.61 -42.31 6.73
C LEU A 500 -16.59 -43.86 6.75
N ALA A 501 -16.07 -44.46 7.81
CA ALA A 501 -16.05 -45.92 8.04
C ALA A 501 -17.02 -46.32 9.16
#